data_1e2c189f668ddafd25b34a4758a40849
#
_entry.id   1e2c189f668ddafd25b34a4758a40849
#
_cell.length_a   1.000
_cell.length_b   1.000
_cell.length_c   1.000
_cell.angle_alpha   90.00
_cell.angle_beta   90.00
_cell.angle_gamma   90.00
#
_symmetry.space_group_name_H-M   'P 1'
#
loop_
_entity.id
_entity.type
_entity.pdbx_description
1 polymer ?
#
loop_
_entity_poly.entity_id
_entity_poly.type
_entity_poly.pdbx_seq_one_letter_code
_entity_poly.pdbx_strand_id
1 'polypeptide(L)'
;MFVSKDFKFDAAHNILDYHGKCESLHGHTYRLRVTLRGTPAKDGMVLDFTILKREVKEKVVDVLDHSYLNDIIPQSTTENMAQWIWKQLESPLNGGNYELWEVILWETDTSFVTLRREEQ
;
A
#
# COMPACT_ATOMS: atom_id res chain seq x y z
N MET A 1 -6.02 -19.38 -2.07
CA MET A 1 -4.76 -18.99 -2.73
C MET A 1 -4.53 -17.49 -2.58
N PHE A 2 -3.33 -17.05 -2.89
CA PHE A 2 -2.95 -15.64 -2.83
C PHE A 2 -2.65 -15.12 -4.22
N VAL A 3 -3.19 -13.95 -4.54
CA VAL A 3 -2.85 -13.25 -5.78
C VAL A 3 -2.32 -11.88 -5.41
N SER A 4 -1.25 -11.46 -6.07
CA SER A 4 -0.53 -10.24 -5.71
C SER A 4 -0.22 -9.39 -6.93
N LYS A 5 -0.11 -8.09 -6.72
CA LYS A 5 0.37 -7.16 -7.73
C LYS A 5 1.26 -6.11 -7.08
N ASP A 6 2.34 -5.77 -7.79
CA ASP A 6 3.31 -4.77 -7.33
C ASP A 6 3.08 -3.43 -8.03
N PHE A 7 3.37 -2.37 -7.29
CA PHE A 7 3.23 -0.99 -7.72
C PHE A 7 4.44 -0.19 -7.26
N LYS A 8 4.70 0.93 -7.93
CA LYS A 8 5.72 1.89 -7.50
C LYS A 8 5.13 3.29 -7.49
N PHE A 9 5.62 4.13 -6.59
CA PHE A 9 5.34 5.56 -6.61
C PHE A 9 6.48 6.31 -5.94
N ASP A 10 6.66 7.56 -6.36
CA ASP A 10 7.68 8.46 -5.82
C ASP A 10 6.99 9.50 -4.94
N ALA A 11 7.52 9.70 -3.74
CA ALA A 11 6.94 10.68 -2.84
C ALA A 11 8.00 11.22 -1.88
N ALA A 12 7.74 12.40 -1.35
CA ALA A 12 8.61 13.06 -0.40
C ALA A 12 7.97 13.14 0.98
N HIS A 13 8.79 13.09 2.00
CA HIS A 13 8.33 13.23 3.38
C HIS A 13 9.46 13.74 4.30
N ASN A 14 9.07 14.05 5.52
CA ASN A 14 10.00 14.22 6.63
C ASN A 14 9.36 13.63 7.88
N ILE A 15 10.18 13.03 8.73
CA ILE A 15 9.72 12.44 9.99
C ILE A 15 9.75 13.51 11.07
N LEU A 16 8.60 13.74 11.70
CA LEU A 16 8.44 14.75 12.75
C LEU A 16 9.07 14.24 14.06
N ASP A 17 9.65 15.17 14.82
CA ASP A 17 10.27 14.90 16.13
C ASP A 17 11.40 13.85 16.07
N TYR A 18 12.02 13.71 14.90
CA TYR A 18 13.16 12.82 14.70
C TYR A 18 14.43 13.65 14.49
N HIS A 19 15.36 13.58 15.43
CA HIS A 19 16.60 14.35 15.41
C HIS A 19 17.70 13.63 14.61
N GLY A 20 17.54 13.62 13.27
CA GLY A 20 18.46 12.95 12.35
C GLY A 20 18.15 13.30 10.90
N LYS A 21 18.73 12.55 9.94
CA LYS A 21 18.56 12.80 8.51
C LYS A 21 17.10 12.78 8.06
N CYS A 22 16.29 11.92 8.68
CA CYS A 22 14.88 11.75 8.31
C CYS A 22 14.00 12.95 8.69
N GLU A 23 14.48 13.84 9.56
CA GLU A 23 13.77 15.06 9.91
C GLU A 23 13.73 16.05 8.74
N SER A 24 14.73 16.01 7.86
CA SER A 24 14.78 16.86 6.66
C SER A 24 13.92 16.29 5.55
N LEU A 25 13.35 17.16 4.74
CA LEU A 25 12.59 16.75 3.56
C LEU A 25 13.47 15.93 2.63
N HIS A 26 12.99 14.74 2.26
CA HIS A 26 13.66 13.84 1.33
C HIS A 26 12.62 12.98 0.63
N GLY A 27 13.04 12.26 -0.40
CA GLY A 27 12.15 11.44 -1.21
C GLY A 27 12.62 9.99 -1.32
N HIS A 28 11.66 9.12 -1.63
CA HIS A 28 11.90 7.71 -1.91
C HIS A 28 11.08 7.27 -3.12
N THR A 29 11.57 6.24 -3.79
CA THR A 29 10.73 5.42 -4.67
C THR A 29 10.20 4.27 -3.84
N TYR A 30 8.93 4.36 -3.50
CA TYR A 30 8.26 3.31 -2.72
C TYR A 30 7.83 2.17 -3.65
N ARG A 31 7.91 0.95 -3.14
CA ARG A 31 7.31 -0.21 -3.79
C ARG A 31 6.21 -0.75 -2.90
N LEU A 32 5.08 -1.09 -3.49
CA LEU A 32 3.91 -1.59 -2.79
C LEU A 32 3.51 -2.93 -3.38
N ARG A 33 3.31 -3.94 -2.52
CA ARG A 33 2.69 -5.19 -2.92
C ARG A 33 1.36 -5.33 -2.23
N VAL A 34 0.32 -5.54 -3.01
CA VAL A 34 -1.03 -5.80 -2.51
C VAL A 34 -1.38 -7.24 -2.81
N THR A 35 -1.76 -7.99 -1.77
CA THR A 35 -2.10 -9.40 -1.87
C THR A 35 -3.53 -9.65 -1.41
N LEU A 36 -4.28 -10.36 -2.24
CA LEU A 36 -5.62 -10.87 -1.90
C LEU A 36 -5.52 -12.35 -1.55
N ARG A 37 -6.36 -12.79 -0.62
CA ARG A 37 -6.60 -14.20 -0.37
C ARG A 37 -7.99 -14.56 -0.87
N GLY A 38 -8.11 -15.66 -1.61
CA GLY A 38 -9.41 -16.04 -2.11
C GLY A 38 -9.41 -17.35 -2.90
N THR A 39 -10.55 -17.58 -3.52
CA THR A 39 -10.80 -18.75 -4.37
C THR A 39 -11.19 -18.27 -5.76
N PRO A 40 -10.75 -18.95 -6.83
CA PRO A 40 -11.19 -18.60 -8.18
C PRO A 40 -12.71 -18.67 -8.32
N ALA A 41 -13.29 -17.67 -8.97
CA ALA A 41 -14.69 -17.69 -9.37
C ALA A 41 -14.87 -18.56 -10.62
N LYS A 42 -16.08 -18.58 -11.20
CA LYS A 42 -16.39 -19.40 -12.38
C LYS A 42 -15.52 -19.08 -13.59
N ASP A 43 -15.06 -17.83 -13.69
CA ASP A 43 -14.14 -17.39 -14.75
C ASP A 43 -12.69 -17.83 -14.53
N GLY A 44 -12.40 -18.50 -13.43
CA GLY A 44 -11.05 -18.97 -13.09
C GLY A 44 -10.17 -17.93 -12.41
N MET A 45 -10.71 -16.77 -12.06
CA MET A 45 -9.96 -15.68 -11.44
C MET A 45 -10.43 -15.44 -10.00
N VAL A 46 -9.47 -15.20 -9.09
CA VAL A 46 -9.76 -14.66 -7.76
C VAL A 46 -10.28 -13.26 -7.92
N LEU A 47 -9.57 -12.44 -8.68
CA LEU A 47 -9.96 -11.12 -9.17
C LEU A 47 -9.10 -10.84 -10.41
N ASP A 48 -9.70 -10.25 -11.43
CA ASP A 48 -8.97 -9.80 -12.61
C ASP A 48 -7.87 -8.82 -12.20
N PHE A 49 -6.64 -9.06 -12.64
CA PHE A 49 -5.50 -8.17 -12.32
C PHE A 49 -5.72 -6.73 -12.80
N THR A 50 -6.51 -6.52 -13.85
CA THR A 50 -6.82 -5.16 -14.32
C THR A 50 -7.73 -4.43 -13.34
N ILE A 51 -8.63 -5.13 -12.68
CA ILE A 51 -9.50 -4.56 -11.63
C ILE A 51 -8.68 -4.28 -10.37
N LEU A 52 -7.83 -5.21 -9.96
CA LEU A 52 -6.92 -5.01 -8.84
C LEU A 52 -6.04 -3.78 -9.06
N LYS A 53 -5.46 -3.66 -10.26
CA LYS A 53 -4.65 -2.52 -10.64
C LYS A 53 -5.44 -1.20 -10.53
N ARG A 54 -6.65 -1.16 -11.08
CA ARG A 54 -7.49 0.04 -11.07
C ARG A 54 -7.80 0.49 -9.65
N GLU A 55 -8.22 -0.43 -8.79
CA GLU A 55 -8.58 -0.09 -7.41
C GLU A 55 -7.38 0.45 -6.63
N VAL A 56 -6.24 -0.20 -6.72
CA VAL A 56 -5.04 0.26 -6.01
C VAL A 56 -4.52 1.58 -6.59
N LYS A 57 -4.55 1.72 -7.91
CA LYS A 57 -4.10 2.94 -8.57
C LYS A 57 -4.96 4.13 -8.15
N GLU A 58 -6.28 4.02 -8.25
CA GLU A 58 -7.19 5.13 -7.92
C GLU A 58 -7.18 5.48 -6.43
N LYS A 59 -7.14 4.49 -5.55
CA LYS A 59 -7.28 4.69 -4.10
C LYS A 59 -5.97 5.02 -3.40
N VAL A 60 -4.84 4.60 -3.94
CA VAL A 60 -3.55 4.70 -3.28
C VAL A 60 -2.50 5.38 -4.15
N VAL A 61 -2.14 4.78 -5.29
CA VAL A 61 -0.99 5.25 -6.07
C VAL A 61 -1.17 6.67 -6.57
N ASP A 62 -2.33 6.98 -7.16
CA ASP A 62 -2.60 8.32 -7.70
C ASP A 62 -2.71 9.39 -6.59
N VAL A 63 -3.03 8.98 -5.37
CA VAL A 63 -3.07 9.89 -4.23
C VAL A 63 -1.67 10.20 -3.70
N LEU A 64 -0.81 9.18 -3.61
CA LEU A 64 0.51 9.30 -2.97
C LEU A 64 1.63 9.68 -3.95
N ASP A 65 1.51 9.30 -5.23
CA ASP A 65 2.56 9.54 -6.22
C ASP A 65 2.78 11.04 -6.43
N HIS A 66 4.05 11.46 -6.40
CA HIS A 66 4.46 12.85 -6.53
C HIS A 66 3.84 13.77 -5.46
N SER A 67 3.52 13.25 -4.29
CA SER A 67 2.96 14.02 -3.18
C SER A 67 4.00 14.34 -2.10
N TYR A 68 3.65 15.32 -1.27
CA TYR A 68 4.26 15.49 0.04
C TYR A 68 3.41 14.69 1.03
N LEU A 69 3.94 13.56 1.48
CA LEU A 69 3.18 12.59 2.25
C LEU A 69 2.62 13.14 3.57
N ASN A 70 3.32 14.09 4.19
CA ASN A 70 2.87 14.68 5.46
C ASN A 70 1.57 15.48 5.33
N ASP A 71 1.20 15.90 4.12
CA ASP A 71 -0.11 16.53 3.88
C ASP A 71 -1.27 15.52 3.97
N ILE A 72 -0.98 14.25 3.79
CA ILE A 72 -1.97 13.16 3.79
C ILE A 72 -1.88 12.35 5.07
N ILE A 73 -0.67 12.03 5.49
CA ILE A 73 -0.35 11.23 6.67
C ILE A 73 0.61 12.06 7.53
N PRO A 74 0.12 12.76 8.57
CA PRO A 74 0.93 13.74 9.32
C PRO A 74 2.29 13.20 9.79
N GLN A 75 2.34 12.04 10.41
CA GLN A 75 3.60 11.36 10.70
C GLN A 75 3.80 10.24 9.68
N SER A 76 4.47 10.56 8.60
CA SER A 76 4.56 9.74 7.39
C SER A 76 5.65 8.66 7.46
N THR A 77 5.69 7.94 8.57
CA THR A 77 6.50 6.73 8.69
C THR A 77 5.97 5.65 7.74
N THR A 78 6.82 4.71 7.35
CA THR A 78 6.40 3.58 6.52
C THR A 78 5.29 2.78 7.19
N GLU A 79 5.34 2.63 8.52
CA GLU A 79 4.31 1.97 9.32
C GLU A 79 2.95 2.67 9.20
N ASN A 80 2.92 3.98 9.39
CA ASN A 80 1.69 4.76 9.29
C ASN A 80 1.16 4.82 7.86
N MET A 81 2.04 4.87 6.87
CA MET A 81 1.68 4.80 5.46
C MET A 81 1.02 3.46 5.14
N ALA A 82 1.59 2.35 5.60
CA ALA A 82 1.03 1.02 5.37
C ALA A 82 -0.37 0.89 5.98
N GLN A 83 -0.60 1.44 7.18
CA GLN A 83 -1.92 1.46 7.82
C GLN A 83 -2.92 2.31 7.03
N TRP A 84 -2.49 3.46 6.53
CA TRP A 84 -3.33 4.31 5.69
C TRP A 84 -3.73 3.58 4.40
N ILE A 85 -2.77 2.94 3.75
CA ILE A 85 -3.01 2.14 2.53
C ILE A 85 -4.02 1.03 2.82
N TRP A 86 -3.87 0.31 3.92
CA TRP A 86 -4.81 -0.74 4.32
C TRP A 86 -6.23 -0.21 4.41
N LYS A 87 -6.42 0.92 5.07
CA LYS A 87 -7.74 1.54 5.23
C LYS A 87 -8.37 1.94 3.90
N GLN A 88 -7.57 2.38 2.93
CA GLN A 88 -8.07 2.75 1.61
C GLN A 88 -8.51 1.53 0.80
N LEU A 89 -7.90 0.38 1.00
CA LEU A 89 -8.08 -0.81 0.16
C LEU A 89 -9.01 -1.86 0.76
N GLU A 90 -9.22 -1.85 2.06
CA GLU A 90 -9.96 -2.92 2.76
C GLU A 90 -11.36 -3.10 2.20
N SER A 91 -12.12 -2.04 2.04
CA SER A 91 -13.49 -2.10 1.54
C SER A 91 -13.57 -2.41 0.03
N PRO A 92 -12.82 -1.70 -0.85
CA PRO A 92 -12.89 -1.99 -2.29
C PRO A 92 -12.30 -3.35 -2.67
N LEU A 93 -11.41 -3.92 -1.86
CA LEU A 93 -10.80 -5.24 -2.13
C LEU A 93 -11.38 -6.33 -1.23
N ASN A 94 -12.70 -6.36 -1.13
CA ASN A 94 -13.43 -7.38 -0.38
C ASN A 94 -14.64 -7.80 -1.20
N GLY A 95 -14.55 -8.96 -1.85
CA GLY A 95 -15.62 -9.57 -2.63
C GLY A 95 -16.14 -10.83 -1.96
N GLY A 96 -17.08 -11.52 -2.63
CA GLY A 96 -17.63 -12.76 -2.09
C GLY A 96 -16.64 -13.91 -2.03
N ASN A 97 -15.64 -13.88 -2.90
CA ASN A 97 -14.66 -14.95 -3.05
C ASN A 97 -13.22 -14.51 -2.74
N TYR A 98 -13.01 -13.27 -2.31
CA TYR A 98 -11.68 -12.75 -1.98
C TYR A 98 -11.75 -11.65 -0.93
N GLU A 99 -10.60 -11.41 -0.29
CA GLU A 99 -10.43 -10.30 0.65
C GLU A 99 -8.99 -9.78 0.59
N LEU A 100 -8.80 -8.53 0.96
CA LEU A 100 -7.45 -7.99 1.17
C LEU A 100 -6.79 -8.79 2.28
N TRP A 101 -5.60 -9.35 2.00
CA TRP A 101 -4.89 -10.21 2.94
C TRP A 101 -3.62 -9.57 3.48
N GLU A 102 -2.82 -8.96 2.60
CA GLU A 102 -1.52 -8.45 2.98
C GLU A 102 -1.16 -7.20 2.17
N VAL A 103 -0.53 -6.26 2.84
CA VAL A 103 0.12 -5.11 2.22
C VAL A 103 1.57 -5.11 2.66
N ILE A 104 2.49 -5.02 1.70
CA ILE A 104 3.91 -4.81 1.97
C ILE A 104 4.30 -3.47 1.33
N LEU A 105 4.92 -2.60 2.12
CA LEU A 105 5.40 -1.31 1.64
C LEU A 105 6.89 -1.20 1.90
N TRP A 106 7.67 -1.08 0.82
CA TRP A 106 9.11 -0.83 0.87
C TRP A 106 9.37 0.67 0.76
N GLU A 107 10.06 1.22 1.75
CA GLU A 107 10.59 2.58 1.68
C GLU A 107 11.86 2.61 0.84
N THR A 108 12.70 1.60 1.02
CA THR A 108 13.91 1.33 0.24
C THR A 108 13.91 -0.13 -0.20
N ASP A 109 14.88 -0.56 -0.99
CA ASP A 109 14.97 -1.96 -1.43
C ASP A 109 15.09 -2.95 -0.27
N THR A 110 15.59 -2.51 0.88
CA THR A 110 15.90 -3.39 2.01
C THR A 110 15.09 -3.10 3.28
N SER A 111 14.28 -2.04 3.29
CA SER A 111 13.51 -1.63 4.47
C SER A 111 12.03 -1.58 4.13
N PHE A 112 11.24 -2.40 4.80
CA PHE A 112 9.83 -2.56 4.46
C PHE A 112 8.98 -2.93 5.66
N VAL A 113 7.68 -2.68 5.54
CA VAL A 113 6.65 -3.01 6.53
C VAL A 113 5.66 -3.97 5.89
N THR A 114 5.24 -4.97 6.65
CA THR A 114 4.21 -5.93 6.25
C THR A 114 3.03 -5.83 7.20
N LEU A 115 1.84 -5.62 6.64
CA LEU A 115 0.57 -5.73 7.38
C LEU A 115 -0.25 -6.88 6.82
N ARG A 116 -0.85 -7.66 7.71
CA ARG A 116 -1.75 -8.76 7.35
C ARG A 116 -3.11 -8.59 8.03
N ARG A 117 -4.13 -9.16 7.40
CA ARG A 117 -5.51 -9.06 7.90
C ARG A 117 -5.67 -9.47 9.36
N GLU A 118 -5.00 -10.52 9.80
CA GLU A 118 -5.09 -11.02 11.16
C GLU A 118 -4.53 -10.07 12.23
N GLU A 119 -3.83 -9.01 11.80
CA GLU A 119 -3.23 -8.01 12.68
C GLU A 119 -4.05 -6.71 12.75
N GLN A 120 -5.19 -6.68 12.06
CA GLN A 120 -6.02 -5.47 11.93
C GLN A 120 -7.21 -5.46 12.87
#